data_9366aa37f4f5efb78c2915e35762544f
#
_entry.id   9366aa37f4f5efb78c2915e35762544f
#
_cell.length_a   1.000
_cell.length_b   1.000
_cell.length_c   1.000
_cell.angle_alpha   90.00
_cell.angle_beta   90.00
_cell.angle_gamma   90.00
#
_symmetry.space_group_name_H-M   'P 1'
#
loop_
_entity.id
_entity.type
_entity.pdbx_description
1 polymer ?
#
loop_
_entity_poly.entity_id
_entity_poly.type
_entity_poly.pdbx_seq_one_letter_code
_entity_poly.pdbx_strand_id
1 'polypeptide(L)'
;MGSLLPKLSSGKYPTGSKGVTPRYASGDISSVTGTSGAGRHGYNARMTTFTLQPGRVPLLISLPHDGFFIPADIAERMHPAARRSPDTDWHVARLYEPLAQALGASVLKPQASRYVVDLNRPADGHALYPGQRETGLVSTIGFDGEALYRDGLEPDQDEVRRRIDEYWRPYHQALAQELDRLCNEHGRAVLWEGHSIRSRVPMLFEGRLPDFNLGTASGASCTPALQERLQSCLASQSRFSFAVNGRFKGGYITRHYGAPETGVQAVQLELAQLNYMDEDSFAYDEARASSVQELIGLLLQTCLA
;
A
#
# COMPACT_ATOMS: atom_id res chain seq x y z
N MET A 1 -37.07 44.05 21.07
CA MET A 1 -37.48 42.70 21.53
C MET A 1 -36.62 41.72 20.75
N GLY A 2 -35.51 41.30 21.14
CA GLY A 2 -35.01 40.65 22.31
C GLY A 2 -34.37 39.38 21.80
N SER A 3 -33.11 39.46 21.29
CA SER A 3 -32.29 38.36 20.79
C SER A 3 -31.67 37.65 22.00
N LEU A 4 -31.86 36.33 22.12
CA LEU A 4 -31.14 35.49 23.07
C LEU A 4 -30.40 34.39 22.29
N LEU A 5 -29.08 34.57 22.15
CA LEU A 5 -28.13 33.50 21.78
C LEU A 5 -27.50 32.93 23.06
N PRO A 6 -27.37 31.61 23.23
CA PRO A 6 -26.65 31.03 24.35
C PRO A 6 -25.12 31.05 24.11
N LYS A 7 -24.38 31.45 25.14
CA LYS A 7 -22.92 31.46 25.22
C LYS A 7 -22.38 30.03 25.29
N LEU A 8 -21.45 29.72 24.40
CA LEU A 8 -20.61 28.51 24.46
C LEU A 8 -19.50 28.72 25.52
N SER A 9 -19.42 27.83 26.48
CA SER A 9 -18.40 27.77 27.52
C SER A 9 -17.09 27.24 26.96
N SER A 10 -16.00 27.97 27.22
CA SER A 10 -14.61 27.58 26.93
C SER A 10 -14.17 26.45 27.86
N GLY A 11 -14.08 25.23 27.35
CA GLY A 11 -13.40 24.11 28.02
C GLY A 11 -11.90 24.16 27.72
N LYS A 12 -11.08 24.35 28.76
CA LYS A 12 -9.62 24.25 28.70
C LYS A 12 -9.19 22.81 28.53
N TYR A 13 -8.40 22.51 27.49
CA TYR A 13 -7.65 21.26 27.38
C TYR A 13 -6.33 21.35 28.15
N PRO A 14 -5.93 20.30 28.90
CA PRO A 14 -4.66 20.31 29.60
C PRO A 14 -3.50 20.04 28.64
N THR A 15 -2.53 20.92 28.62
CA THR A 15 -1.20 20.73 28.04
C THR A 15 -0.40 19.79 28.92
N GLY A 16 -0.13 18.58 28.44
CA GLY A 16 0.76 17.61 29.09
C GLY A 16 1.64 16.94 28.05
N SER A 17 2.80 17.53 27.81
CA SER A 17 3.89 16.91 27.04
C SER A 17 4.46 15.72 27.80
N LYS A 18 4.29 14.51 27.30
CA LYS A 18 5.19 13.38 27.63
C LYS A 18 5.52 12.68 26.32
N GLY A 19 6.77 12.81 25.91
CA GLY A 19 7.35 12.10 24.79
C GLY A 19 7.18 10.60 24.97
N VAL A 20 6.49 9.96 24.05
CA VAL A 20 6.43 8.52 23.89
C VAL A 20 7.28 8.18 22.68
N THR A 21 8.52 7.78 22.93
CA THR A 21 9.35 7.07 21.96
C THR A 21 8.74 5.69 21.75
N PRO A 22 8.46 5.24 20.53
CA PRO A 22 8.06 3.86 20.27
C PRO A 22 9.30 2.97 20.48
N ARG A 23 9.34 2.21 21.56
CA ARG A 23 10.31 1.12 21.76
C ARG A 23 9.78 -0.12 21.03
N TYR A 24 10.32 -0.39 19.86
CA TYR A 24 10.23 -1.73 19.28
C TYR A 24 11.28 -2.61 19.98
N ALA A 25 10.84 -3.72 20.59
CA ALA A 25 11.72 -4.65 21.26
C ALA A 25 12.60 -5.35 20.21
N SER A 26 13.92 -5.12 20.31
CA SER A 26 14.96 -5.86 19.57
C SER A 26 15.06 -7.27 20.15
N GLY A 27 14.64 -8.28 19.37
CA GLY A 27 14.93 -9.68 19.64
C GLY A 27 16.22 -10.09 18.95
N ASP A 28 17.22 -10.45 19.72
CA ASP A 28 18.51 -10.97 19.28
C ASP A 28 18.36 -12.23 18.42
N ILE A 29 18.96 -12.19 17.22
CA ILE A 29 19.17 -13.38 16.40
C ILE A 29 20.65 -13.81 16.58
N SER A 30 20.94 -14.63 17.59
CA SER A 30 22.18 -15.36 17.69
C SER A 30 22.07 -16.69 16.92
N SER A 31 23.08 -16.92 16.07
CA SER A 31 23.32 -18.12 15.28
C SER A 31 23.28 -19.39 16.11
N VAL A 32 22.51 -20.39 15.73
CA VAL A 32 22.59 -21.76 16.25
C VAL A 32 23.05 -22.69 15.12
N THR A 33 24.31 -23.09 15.22
CA THR A 33 24.85 -24.29 14.57
C THR A 33 24.64 -25.48 15.51
N GLY A 34 23.90 -26.50 15.09
CA GLY A 34 23.70 -27.73 15.86
C GLY A 34 23.54 -28.94 14.94
N THR A 35 24.40 -29.91 15.13
CA THR A 35 24.61 -31.15 14.38
C THR A 35 23.54 -32.24 14.65
N SER A 36 23.19 -32.96 13.59
CA SER A 36 22.74 -34.38 13.45
C SER A 36 21.66 -34.95 14.37
N GLY A 37 20.54 -35.30 13.74
CA GLY A 37 19.54 -36.26 14.22
C GLY A 37 18.57 -36.61 13.11
N ALA A 38 18.66 -37.82 12.54
CA ALA A 38 17.81 -38.30 11.49
C ALA A 38 16.38 -38.48 11.97
N GLY A 39 15.49 -37.62 11.54
CA GLY A 39 14.04 -37.72 11.71
C GLY A 39 13.36 -37.24 10.42
N ARG A 40 12.63 -38.14 9.76
CA ARG A 40 11.80 -37.83 8.58
C ARG A 40 10.71 -36.83 8.98
N HIS A 41 10.95 -35.56 8.75
CA HIS A 41 9.92 -34.54 8.75
C HIS A 41 10.00 -33.80 7.41
N GLY A 42 8.90 -33.79 6.69
CA GLY A 42 8.78 -33.08 5.42
C GLY A 42 9.19 -31.62 5.62
N TYR A 43 10.14 -31.16 4.82
CA TYR A 43 10.50 -29.76 4.69
C TYR A 43 9.29 -29.02 4.10
N ASN A 44 8.42 -28.52 4.97
CA ASN A 44 7.58 -27.39 4.61
C ASN A 44 8.50 -26.18 4.52
N ALA A 45 9.07 -25.92 3.35
CA ALA A 45 9.61 -24.62 3.03
C ALA A 45 8.46 -23.63 3.24
N ARG A 46 8.48 -22.88 4.34
CA ARG A 46 7.53 -21.78 4.54
C ARG A 46 7.69 -20.88 3.32
N MET A 47 6.69 -20.84 2.47
CA MET A 47 6.65 -19.88 1.37
C MET A 47 6.79 -18.49 2.00
N THR A 48 7.77 -17.74 1.53
CA THR A 48 7.90 -16.33 1.92
C THR A 48 6.65 -15.61 1.44
N THR A 49 5.96 -14.91 2.34
CA THR A 49 4.69 -14.23 2.01
C THR A 49 4.90 -12.90 1.28
N PHE A 50 6.13 -12.41 1.26
CA PHE A 50 6.55 -11.19 0.58
C PHE A 50 8.01 -11.31 0.10
N THR A 51 8.45 -10.37 -0.72
CA THR A 51 9.86 -10.16 -1.08
C THR A 51 10.27 -8.74 -0.72
N LEU A 52 11.46 -8.60 -0.13
CA LEU A 52 12.12 -7.31 0.09
C LEU A 52 13.47 -7.33 -0.62
N GLN A 53 13.69 -6.38 -1.52
CA GLN A 53 14.98 -6.09 -2.14
C GLN A 53 15.52 -4.80 -1.53
N PRO A 54 16.50 -4.85 -0.62
CA PRO A 54 17.06 -3.66 0.01
C PRO A 54 17.80 -2.78 -1.01
N GLY A 55 17.57 -1.48 -0.93
CA GLY A 55 18.26 -0.47 -1.74
C GLY A 55 19.37 0.25 -0.99
N ARG A 56 19.98 1.22 -1.68
CA ARG A 56 21.11 2.05 -1.16
C ARG A 56 20.78 3.55 -1.08
N VAL A 57 19.56 3.96 -1.45
CA VAL A 57 19.10 5.35 -1.38
C VAL A 57 17.89 5.46 -0.45
N PRO A 58 17.58 6.62 0.12
CA PRO A 58 16.50 6.78 1.10
C PRO A 58 15.09 6.72 0.46
N LEU A 59 14.84 5.68 -0.34
CA LEU A 59 13.57 5.46 -1.03
C LEU A 59 13.17 3.97 -0.91
N LEU A 60 12.00 3.72 -0.31
CA LEU A 60 11.35 2.42 -0.29
C LEU A 60 10.10 2.49 -1.17
N ILE A 61 10.02 1.62 -2.16
CA ILE A 61 8.85 1.41 -3.01
C ILE A 61 8.08 0.20 -2.46
N SER A 62 6.87 0.43 -1.97
CA SER A 62 5.94 -0.58 -1.47
C SER A 62 4.84 -0.79 -2.51
N LEU A 63 4.60 -2.06 -2.90
CA LEU A 63 3.61 -2.46 -3.91
C LEU A 63 2.61 -3.45 -3.28
N PRO A 64 1.77 -3.03 -2.31
CA PRO A 64 1.06 -3.94 -1.42
C PRO A 64 -0.02 -4.79 -2.10
N HIS A 65 -0.41 -4.45 -3.34
CA HIS A 65 -1.45 -5.15 -4.09
C HIS A 65 -0.96 -5.80 -5.40
N ASP A 66 0.36 -5.91 -5.61
CA ASP A 66 0.94 -6.58 -6.80
C ASP A 66 0.79 -8.13 -6.74
N GLY A 67 0.58 -8.70 -5.53
CA GLY A 67 0.44 -10.13 -5.33
C GLY A 67 -0.88 -10.68 -5.90
N PHE A 68 -0.82 -11.90 -6.45
CA PHE A 68 -1.98 -12.59 -7.01
C PHE A 68 -2.16 -14.03 -6.49
N PHE A 69 -1.22 -14.54 -5.68
CA PHE A 69 -1.32 -15.88 -5.12
C PHE A 69 -2.45 -15.98 -4.08
N ILE A 70 -3.31 -16.99 -4.23
CA ILE A 70 -4.35 -17.34 -3.25
C ILE A 70 -4.09 -18.77 -2.79
N PRO A 71 -3.88 -19.02 -1.48
CA PRO A 71 -3.73 -20.37 -0.92
C PRO A 71 -4.90 -21.29 -1.29
N ALA A 72 -4.62 -22.58 -1.48
CA ALA A 72 -5.61 -23.53 -1.97
C ALA A 72 -6.84 -23.65 -1.06
N ASP A 73 -6.63 -23.65 0.26
CA ASP A 73 -7.69 -23.69 1.28
C ASP A 73 -8.64 -22.49 1.21
N ILE A 74 -8.15 -21.33 0.78
CA ILE A 74 -8.94 -20.14 0.53
C ILE A 74 -9.60 -20.21 -0.84
N ALA A 75 -8.82 -20.53 -1.89
CA ALA A 75 -9.29 -20.57 -3.26
C ALA A 75 -10.45 -21.58 -3.47
N GLU A 76 -10.41 -22.73 -2.78
CA GLU A 76 -11.47 -23.75 -2.86
C GLU A 76 -12.84 -23.23 -2.41
N ARG A 77 -12.89 -22.22 -1.56
CA ARG A 77 -14.11 -21.60 -1.05
C ARG A 77 -14.60 -20.41 -1.90
N MET A 78 -13.75 -19.89 -2.77
CA MET A 78 -14.05 -18.73 -3.60
C MET A 78 -14.78 -19.11 -4.89
N HIS A 79 -15.49 -18.14 -5.46
CA HIS A 79 -16.02 -18.23 -6.80
C HIS A 79 -14.89 -18.31 -7.84
N PRO A 80 -15.07 -19.04 -8.97
CA PRO A 80 -14.02 -19.18 -9.99
C PRO A 80 -13.49 -17.84 -10.54
N ALA A 81 -14.37 -16.84 -10.71
CA ALA A 81 -13.97 -15.50 -11.17
C ALA A 81 -13.04 -14.81 -10.17
N ALA A 82 -13.35 -14.89 -8.86
CA ALA A 82 -12.56 -14.28 -7.80
C ALA A 82 -11.15 -14.87 -7.67
N ARG A 83 -10.97 -16.18 -8.00
CA ARG A 83 -9.66 -16.84 -7.97
C ARG A 83 -8.65 -16.23 -8.96
N ARG A 84 -9.11 -15.48 -9.94
CA ARG A 84 -8.27 -14.77 -10.90
C ARG A 84 -7.74 -13.44 -10.36
N SER A 85 -8.14 -13.05 -9.15
CA SER A 85 -7.77 -11.77 -8.49
C SER A 85 -7.97 -10.54 -9.39
N PRO A 86 -9.18 -10.30 -9.96
CA PRO A 86 -9.39 -9.22 -10.94
C PRO A 86 -9.07 -7.83 -10.40
N ASP A 87 -9.09 -7.64 -9.07
CA ASP A 87 -8.82 -6.35 -8.40
C ASP A 87 -7.35 -6.18 -7.99
N THR A 88 -6.46 -7.07 -8.45
CA THR A 88 -5.01 -6.93 -8.25
C THR A 88 -4.50 -5.69 -9.01
N ASP A 89 -3.49 -5.05 -8.45
CA ASP A 89 -2.75 -3.97 -9.11
C ASP A 89 -1.80 -4.58 -10.16
N TRP A 90 -2.39 -5.14 -11.23
CA TRP A 90 -1.70 -5.93 -12.23
C TRP A 90 -0.49 -5.21 -12.82
N HIS A 91 0.64 -5.93 -12.90
CA HIS A 91 1.89 -5.48 -13.53
C HIS A 91 2.57 -4.26 -12.87
N VAL A 92 2.14 -3.82 -11.70
CA VAL A 92 2.74 -2.65 -11.04
C VAL A 92 4.22 -2.91 -10.75
N ALA A 93 4.61 -4.11 -10.28
CA ALA A 93 6.02 -4.44 -10.12
C ALA A 93 6.80 -4.32 -11.43
N ARG A 94 6.21 -4.70 -12.56
CA ARG A 94 6.85 -4.58 -13.89
C ARG A 94 7.12 -3.12 -14.27
N LEU A 95 6.28 -2.19 -13.82
CA LEU A 95 6.50 -0.75 -14.00
C LEU A 95 7.63 -0.24 -13.10
N TYR A 96 7.66 -0.65 -11.84
CA TYR A 96 8.52 -0.05 -10.81
C TYR A 96 9.89 -0.71 -10.66
N GLU A 97 10.03 -2.03 -10.79
CA GLU A 97 11.29 -2.75 -10.52
C GLU A 97 12.48 -2.26 -11.36
N PRO A 98 12.34 -2.00 -12.70
CA PRO A 98 13.45 -1.47 -13.48
C PRO A 98 13.90 -0.08 -13.01
N LEU A 99 12.96 0.76 -12.60
CA LEU A 99 13.22 2.11 -12.08
C LEU A 99 13.89 2.05 -10.70
N ALA A 100 13.39 1.17 -9.83
CA ALA A 100 13.98 0.95 -8.52
C ALA A 100 15.43 0.48 -8.62
N GLN A 101 15.70 -0.48 -9.50
CA GLN A 101 17.06 -0.96 -9.79
C GLN A 101 17.98 0.16 -10.29
N ALA A 102 17.52 0.96 -11.24
CA ALA A 102 18.28 2.07 -11.79
C ALA A 102 18.61 3.15 -10.74
N LEU A 103 17.65 3.45 -9.85
CA LEU A 103 17.80 4.43 -8.77
C LEU A 103 18.55 3.86 -7.56
N GLY A 104 18.55 2.55 -7.37
CA GLY A 104 19.05 1.89 -6.17
C GLY A 104 18.07 1.97 -4.99
N ALA A 105 16.76 2.06 -5.27
CA ALA A 105 15.71 2.08 -4.27
C ALA A 105 15.40 0.67 -3.73
N SER A 106 14.87 0.60 -2.50
CA SER A 106 14.33 -0.64 -1.94
C SER A 106 12.96 -0.95 -2.57
N VAL A 107 12.64 -2.24 -2.74
CA VAL A 107 11.33 -2.69 -3.23
C VAL A 107 10.76 -3.75 -2.28
N LEU A 108 9.55 -3.52 -1.80
CA LEU A 108 8.78 -4.46 -0.98
C LEU A 108 7.47 -4.80 -1.70
N LYS A 109 7.21 -6.11 -1.92
CA LYS A 109 5.97 -6.58 -2.53
C LYS A 109 5.50 -7.92 -1.95
N PRO A 110 4.17 -8.15 -1.80
CA PRO A 110 3.63 -9.42 -1.35
C PRO A 110 3.60 -10.44 -2.49
N GLN A 111 3.46 -11.71 -2.12
CA GLN A 111 3.08 -12.78 -3.05
C GLN A 111 1.56 -13.00 -3.05
N ALA A 112 0.94 -12.86 -1.87
CA ALA A 112 -0.49 -13.09 -1.71
C ALA A 112 -1.34 -11.96 -2.31
N SER A 113 -2.47 -12.35 -2.89
CA SER A 113 -3.49 -11.43 -3.37
C SER A 113 -4.09 -10.59 -2.24
N ARG A 114 -4.51 -9.37 -2.54
CA ARG A 114 -5.31 -8.54 -1.64
C ARG A 114 -6.62 -9.21 -1.18
N TYR A 115 -7.07 -10.24 -1.86
CA TYR A 115 -8.22 -11.06 -1.45
C TYR A 115 -7.91 -12.02 -0.30
N VAL A 116 -6.62 -12.31 -0.07
CA VAL A 116 -6.20 -13.05 1.14
C VAL A 116 -6.25 -12.12 2.35
N VAL A 117 -5.58 -10.98 2.26
CA VAL A 117 -5.67 -9.88 3.22
C VAL A 117 -5.21 -8.59 2.54
N ASP A 118 -5.94 -7.49 2.71
CA ASP A 118 -5.56 -6.20 2.16
C ASP A 118 -4.50 -5.54 3.05
N LEU A 119 -3.24 -5.52 2.56
CA LEU A 119 -2.11 -4.95 3.28
C LEU A 119 -2.18 -3.44 3.43
N ASN A 120 -3.06 -2.77 2.67
CA ASN A 120 -3.29 -1.33 2.77
C ASN A 120 -4.57 -0.99 3.56
N ARG A 121 -4.93 -1.88 4.50
CA ARG A 121 -6.00 -1.69 5.49
C ARG A 121 -5.45 -1.89 6.90
N PRO A 122 -5.98 -1.19 7.92
CA PRO A 122 -5.58 -1.39 9.30
C PRO A 122 -6.01 -2.79 9.79
N ALA A 123 -5.16 -3.44 10.58
CA ALA A 123 -5.41 -4.80 11.10
C ALA A 123 -6.65 -4.89 12.02
N ASP A 124 -7.07 -3.79 12.60
CA ASP A 124 -8.27 -3.69 13.44
C ASP A 124 -9.57 -3.52 12.66
N GLY A 125 -9.48 -3.41 11.31
CA GLY A 125 -10.63 -3.30 10.42
C GLY A 125 -11.34 -1.95 10.40
N HIS A 126 -10.77 -0.89 11.01
CA HIS A 126 -11.37 0.44 10.96
C HIS A 126 -11.42 0.98 9.53
N ALA A 127 -12.54 1.63 9.18
CA ALA A 127 -12.73 2.26 7.87
C ALA A 127 -11.76 3.44 7.68
N LEU A 128 -11.05 3.47 6.54
CA LEU A 128 -10.18 4.60 6.17
C LEU A 128 -10.96 5.83 5.70
N TYR A 129 -12.14 5.59 5.11
CA TYR A 129 -13.01 6.62 4.56
C TYR A 129 -14.44 6.46 5.11
N PRO A 130 -14.71 6.87 6.37
CA PRO A 130 -16.04 6.76 6.95
C PRO A 130 -17.12 7.38 6.05
N GLY A 131 -18.21 6.63 5.79
CA GLY A 131 -19.31 7.06 4.93
C GLY A 131 -19.08 6.88 3.43
N GLN A 132 -17.94 6.36 2.99
CA GLN A 132 -17.69 5.97 1.60
C GLN A 132 -17.68 4.42 1.47
N ARG A 133 -17.99 3.93 0.26
CA ARG A 133 -17.80 2.51 -0.04
C ARG A 133 -16.29 2.21 -0.14
N GLU A 134 -15.87 1.18 0.56
CA GLU A 134 -14.52 0.65 0.51
C GLU A 134 -14.54 -0.87 0.75
N THR A 135 -13.47 -1.55 0.37
CA THR A 135 -13.26 -2.96 0.72
C THR A 135 -12.66 -3.07 2.11
N GLY A 136 -13.01 -4.12 2.85
CA GLY A 136 -12.48 -4.40 4.19
C GLY A 136 -11.06 -4.98 4.17
N LEU A 137 -10.51 -5.23 5.36
CA LEU A 137 -9.21 -5.89 5.56
C LEU A 137 -9.14 -7.27 4.90
N VAL A 138 -10.18 -8.08 5.08
CA VAL A 138 -10.41 -9.32 4.33
C VAL A 138 -11.72 -9.13 3.57
N SER A 139 -11.62 -8.81 2.29
CA SER A 139 -12.79 -8.50 1.49
C SER A 139 -13.62 -9.75 1.22
N THR A 140 -14.94 -9.60 1.25
CA THR A 140 -15.91 -10.61 0.83
C THR A 140 -16.58 -10.26 -0.49
N ILE A 141 -16.34 -9.05 -1.01
CA ILE A 141 -16.86 -8.56 -2.30
C ILE A 141 -15.72 -7.99 -3.15
N GLY A 142 -15.82 -8.12 -4.47
CA GLY A 142 -14.94 -7.48 -5.45
C GLY A 142 -15.30 -6.03 -5.75
N PHE A 143 -14.52 -5.36 -6.60
CA PHE A 143 -14.79 -3.98 -7.06
C PHE A 143 -16.00 -3.89 -8.00
N ASP A 144 -16.47 -5.00 -8.53
CA ASP A 144 -17.72 -5.14 -9.28
C ASP A 144 -18.96 -5.30 -8.37
N GLY A 145 -18.74 -5.48 -7.05
CA GLY A 145 -19.77 -5.72 -6.05
C GLY A 145 -20.17 -7.20 -5.93
N GLU A 146 -19.57 -8.09 -6.73
CA GLU A 146 -19.85 -9.53 -6.67
C GLU A 146 -19.18 -10.20 -5.47
N ALA A 147 -19.83 -11.25 -4.95
CA ALA A 147 -19.31 -12.02 -3.83
C ALA A 147 -18.03 -12.76 -4.24
N LEU A 148 -16.99 -12.70 -3.39
CA LEU A 148 -15.74 -13.44 -3.61
C LEU A 148 -15.86 -14.89 -3.18
N TYR A 149 -16.67 -15.20 -2.18
CA TYR A 149 -16.84 -16.53 -1.59
C TYR A 149 -18.19 -17.12 -1.97
N ARG A 150 -18.24 -18.44 -2.05
CA ARG A 150 -19.51 -19.17 -2.13
C ARG A 150 -20.28 -19.02 -0.83
N ASP A 151 -21.60 -19.01 -0.89
CA ASP A 151 -22.50 -18.77 0.23
C ASP A 151 -22.14 -19.60 1.47
N GLY A 152 -21.94 -18.94 2.60
CA GLY A 152 -21.62 -19.55 3.88
C GLY A 152 -20.17 -20.04 4.01
N LEU A 153 -19.30 -19.72 3.04
CA LEU A 153 -17.88 -20.09 3.05
C LEU A 153 -16.95 -18.87 3.22
N GLU A 154 -17.49 -17.73 3.64
CA GLU A 154 -16.73 -16.54 3.99
C GLU A 154 -15.81 -16.82 5.18
N PRO A 155 -14.69 -16.10 5.32
CA PRO A 155 -13.78 -16.25 6.45
C PRO A 155 -14.44 -15.80 7.76
N ASP A 156 -14.30 -16.61 8.80
CA ASP A 156 -14.67 -16.24 10.16
C ASP A 156 -13.58 -15.37 10.83
N GLN A 157 -13.83 -14.94 12.07
CA GLN A 157 -12.89 -14.09 12.79
C GLN A 157 -11.58 -14.80 13.15
N ASP A 158 -11.56 -16.11 13.37
CA ASP A 158 -10.34 -16.85 13.66
C ASP A 158 -9.46 -16.92 12.42
N GLU A 159 -10.06 -17.14 11.27
CA GLU A 159 -9.34 -17.10 10.00
C GLU A 159 -8.82 -15.69 9.65
N VAL A 160 -9.60 -14.65 9.90
CA VAL A 160 -9.13 -13.26 9.71
C VAL A 160 -7.90 -13.02 10.57
N ARG A 161 -7.90 -13.42 11.85
CA ARG A 161 -6.72 -13.31 12.73
C ARG A 161 -5.51 -14.07 12.19
N ARG A 162 -5.72 -15.31 11.72
CA ARG A 162 -4.66 -16.13 11.09
C ARG A 162 -4.05 -15.42 9.89
N ARG A 163 -4.87 -14.84 8.99
CA ARG A 163 -4.36 -14.10 7.81
C ARG A 163 -3.60 -12.84 8.18
N ILE A 164 -4.02 -12.13 9.24
CA ILE A 164 -3.26 -11.00 9.79
C ILE A 164 -1.88 -11.46 10.23
N ASP A 165 -1.79 -12.54 10.99
CA ASP A 165 -0.53 -13.04 11.56
C ASP A 165 0.40 -13.63 10.49
N GLU A 166 -0.13 -14.28 9.46
CA GLU A 166 0.65 -14.95 8.41
C GLU A 166 1.10 -14.00 7.29
N TYR A 167 0.29 -12.99 6.94
CA TYR A 167 0.55 -12.15 5.74
C TYR A 167 0.72 -10.67 6.10
N TRP A 168 -0.21 -10.11 6.86
CA TRP A 168 -0.23 -8.68 7.14
C TRP A 168 0.93 -8.26 8.04
N ARG A 169 1.06 -8.92 9.19
CA ARG A 169 2.08 -8.59 10.20
C ARG A 169 3.52 -8.72 9.69
N PRO A 170 3.91 -9.81 9.00
CA PRO A 170 5.26 -9.93 8.46
C PRO A 170 5.59 -8.86 7.41
N TYR A 171 4.64 -8.50 6.54
CA TYR A 171 4.82 -7.44 5.56
C TYR A 171 5.06 -6.09 6.22
N HIS A 172 4.22 -5.72 7.18
CA HIS A 172 4.34 -4.46 7.92
C HIS A 172 5.58 -4.40 8.81
N GLN A 173 6.03 -5.52 9.36
CA GLN A 173 7.31 -5.60 10.07
C GLN A 173 8.49 -5.35 9.13
N ALA A 174 8.50 -5.96 7.96
CA ALA A 174 9.54 -5.74 6.96
C ALA A 174 9.55 -4.28 6.47
N LEU A 175 8.37 -3.69 6.24
CA LEU A 175 8.23 -2.29 5.84
C LEU A 175 8.80 -1.34 6.90
N ALA A 176 8.42 -1.53 8.16
CA ALA A 176 8.91 -0.72 9.28
C ALA A 176 10.43 -0.83 9.44
N GLN A 177 10.97 -2.06 9.44
CA GLN A 177 12.41 -2.32 9.57
C GLN A 177 13.22 -1.68 8.44
N GLU A 178 12.71 -1.72 7.21
CA GLU A 178 13.39 -1.11 6.07
C GLU A 178 13.35 0.42 6.14
N LEU A 179 12.24 1.03 6.57
CA LEU A 179 12.18 2.48 6.82
C LEU A 179 13.16 2.89 7.94
N ASP A 180 13.21 2.15 9.03
CA ASP A 180 14.16 2.39 10.14
C ASP A 180 15.60 2.29 9.66
N ARG A 181 15.94 1.28 8.84
CA ARG A 181 17.28 1.13 8.25
C ARG A 181 17.65 2.34 7.40
N LEU A 182 16.73 2.75 6.50
CA LEU A 182 16.97 3.90 5.62
C LEU A 182 17.12 5.22 6.41
N CYS A 183 16.29 5.44 7.43
CA CYS A 183 16.42 6.60 8.31
C CYS A 183 17.74 6.59 9.08
N ASN A 184 18.21 5.44 9.58
CA ASN A 184 19.48 5.33 10.28
C ASN A 184 20.67 5.59 9.37
N GLU A 185 20.61 5.15 8.09
CA GLU A 185 21.71 5.33 7.14
C GLU A 185 21.75 6.74 6.52
N HIS A 186 20.56 7.36 6.30
CA HIS A 186 20.46 8.59 5.49
C HIS A 186 19.89 9.79 6.27
N GLY A 187 19.45 9.60 7.53
CA GLY A 187 18.76 10.63 8.29
C GLY A 187 17.32 10.91 7.85
N ARG A 188 16.86 10.24 6.79
CA ARG A 188 15.50 10.38 6.23
C ARG A 188 15.13 9.13 5.42
N ALA A 189 13.82 8.93 5.19
CA ALA A 189 13.31 7.96 4.22
C ALA A 189 12.10 8.53 3.48
N VAL A 190 11.92 8.13 2.21
CA VAL A 190 10.68 8.32 1.48
C VAL A 190 10.07 6.97 1.21
N LEU A 191 8.83 6.78 1.65
CA LEU A 191 7.98 5.65 1.32
C LEU A 191 7.12 6.04 0.12
N TRP A 192 7.35 5.37 -0.99
CA TRP A 192 6.52 5.46 -2.19
C TRP A 192 5.60 4.27 -2.25
N GLU A 193 4.30 4.49 -2.18
CA GLU A 193 3.28 3.45 -2.25
C GLU A 193 2.70 3.43 -3.67
N GLY A 194 3.07 2.40 -4.44
CA GLY A 194 2.66 2.24 -5.83
C GLY A 194 1.42 1.37 -5.95
N HIS A 195 0.37 1.92 -6.58
CA HIS A 195 -0.91 1.28 -6.81
C HIS A 195 -1.41 1.44 -8.23
N SER A 196 -2.40 0.64 -8.59
CA SER A 196 -3.19 0.83 -9.79
C SER A 196 -4.59 0.26 -9.63
N ILE A 197 -5.54 0.84 -10.35
CA ILE A 197 -6.91 0.39 -10.36
C ILE A 197 -7.50 0.57 -11.76
N ARG A 198 -8.54 -0.20 -12.09
CA ARG A 198 -9.30 0.01 -13.33
C ARG A 198 -9.75 1.47 -13.44
N SER A 199 -9.69 2.00 -14.65
CA SER A 199 -10.04 3.41 -14.94
C SER A 199 -11.49 3.75 -14.62
N ARG A 200 -12.36 2.74 -14.49
CA ARG A 200 -13.77 2.88 -14.12
C ARG A 200 -14.16 1.81 -13.12
N VAL A 201 -14.49 2.22 -11.89
CA VAL A 201 -14.99 1.36 -10.81
C VAL A 201 -16.21 2.04 -10.18
N PRO A 202 -17.42 1.83 -10.72
CA PRO A 202 -18.63 2.54 -10.27
C PRO A 202 -18.94 2.37 -8.79
N MET A 203 -18.49 1.25 -8.17
CA MET A 203 -18.65 1.04 -6.75
C MET A 203 -17.84 2.05 -5.91
N LEU A 204 -16.68 2.49 -6.41
CA LEU A 204 -15.74 3.34 -5.66
C LEU A 204 -15.76 4.81 -6.08
N PHE A 205 -16.03 5.10 -7.36
CA PHE A 205 -16.06 6.47 -7.89
C PHE A 205 -16.88 6.57 -9.17
N GLU A 206 -17.39 7.77 -9.44
CA GLU A 206 -18.14 8.06 -10.64
C GLU A 206 -17.21 8.42 -11.81
N GLY A 207 -17.59 8.02 -13.02
CA GLY A 207 -16.90 8.37 -14.25
C GLY A 207 -15.56 7.65 -14.45
N ARG A 208 -14.60 8.33 -15.07
CA ARG A 208 -13.24 7.85 -15.32
C ARG A 208 -12.26 8.49 -14.35
N LEU A 209 -11.40 7.67 -13.77
CA LEU A 209 -10.31 8.13 -12.90
C LEU A 209 -9.27 8.94 -13.72
N PRO A 210 -8.71 10.04 -13.21
CA PRO A 210 -7.49 10.63 -13.76
C PRO A 210 -6.36 9.60 -13.88
N ASP A 211 -5.48 9.80 -14.86
CA ASP A 211 -4.42 8.82 -15.17
C ASP A 211 -3.44 8.61 -14.01
N PHE A 212 -3.09 9.68 -13.30
CA PHE A 212 -2.19 9.69 -12.13
C PHE A 212 -2.88 10.35 -10.95
N ASN A 213 -3.00 9.65 -9.82
CA ASN A 213 -3.65 10.16 -8.62
C ASN A 213 -2.67 10.13 -7.45
N LEU A 214 -2.12 11.28 -7.10
CA LEU A 214 -1.17 11.43 -6.00
C LEU A 214 -1.92 11.62 -4.68
N GLY A 215 -1.60 10.82 -3.69
CA GLY A 215 -2.16 10.88 -2.34
C GLY A 215 -1.06 11.16 -1.30
N THR A 216 -1.30 12.15 -0.44
CA THR A 216 -0.39 12.58 0.64
C THR A 216 -1.10 12.70 1.98
N ALA A 217 -2.15 11.89 2.20
CA ALA A 217 -3.04 12.00 3.37
C ALA A 217 -3.54 13.46 3.59
N SER A 218 -3.90 14.14 2.48
CA SER A 218 -4.26 15.55 2.47
C SER A 218 -3.15 16.50 3.01
N GLY A 219 -1.88 16.16 2.74
CA GLY A 219 -0.70 16.92 3.17
C GLY A 219 -0.11 16.48 4.51
N ALA A 220 -0.69 15.48 5.18
CA ALA A 220 -0.22 15.03 6.49
C ALA A 220 0.96 14.04 6.43
N SER A 221 1.14 13.30 5.32
CA SER A 221 2.13 12.22 5.23
C SER A 221 3.47 12.63 4.61
N CYS A 222 3.59 13.84 4.08
CA CYS A 222 4.84 14.38 3.56
C CYS A 222 4.90 15.90 3.77
N THR A 223 6.11 16.47 3.60
CA THR A 223 6.29 17.92 3.68
C THR A 223 5.58 18.63 2.52
N PRO A 224 5.10 19.89 2.72
CA PRO A 224 4.56 20.71 1.63
C PRO A 224 5.53 20.84 0.45
N ALA A 225 6.83 21.00 0.73
CA ALA A 225 7.86 21.13 -0.28
C ALA A 225 7.98 19.88 -1.18
N LEU A 226 7.87 18.65 -0.63
CA LEU A 226 7.86 17.44 -1.44
C LEU A 226 6.59 17.35 -2.27
N GLN A 227 5.42 17.62 -1.68
CA GLN A 227 4.15 17.60 -2.42
C GLN A 227 4.17 18.59 -3.59
N GLU A 228 4.64 19.83 -3.37
CA GLU A 228 4.74 20.86 -4.41
C GLU A 228 5.68 20.46 -5.55
N ARG A 229 6.83 19.86 -5.25
CA ARG A 229 7.76 19.36 -6.27
C ARG A 229 7.12 18.24 -7.11
N LEU A 230 6.45 17.27 -6.47
CA LEU A 230 5.76 16.18 -7.16
C LEU A 230 4.60 16.70 -8.02
N GLN A 231 3.82 17.63 -7.50
CA GLN A 231 2.74 18.27 -8.24
C GLN A 231 3.27 19.06 -9.45
N SER A 232 4.36 19.78 -9.28
CA SER A 232 5.03 20.52 -10.37
C SER A 232 5.56 19.58 -11.45
N CYS A 233 6.12 18.43 -11.05
CA CYS A 233 6.54 17.38 -11.97
C CYS A 233 5.36 16.83 -12.78
N LEU A 234 4.22 16.53 -12.14
CA LEU A 234 3.00 16.11 -12.83
C LEU A 234 2.44 17.19 -13.76
N ALA A 235 2.51 18.46 -13.36
CA ALA A 235 2.02 19.59 -14.16
C ALA A 235 2.93 19.97 -15.33
N SER A 236 4.20 19.54 -15.35
CA SER A 236 5.15 19.85 -16.42
C SER A 236 4.91 19.09 -17.73
N GLN A 237 3.99 18.13 -17.73
CA GLN A 237 3.61 17.33 -18.90
C GLN A 237 2.11 17.48 -19.20
N SER A 238 1.70 17.25 -20.46
CA SER A 238 0.32 17.34 -20.91
C SER A 238 -0.28 16.02 -21.41
N ARG A 239 0.50 14.93 -21.33
CA ARG A 239 0.12 13.62 -21.85
C ARG A 239 -0.90 12.91 -20.95
N PHE A 240 -0.73 13.03 -19.64
CA PHE A 240 -1.54 12.36 -18.64
C PHE A 240 -2.30 13.37 -17.80
N SER A 241 -3.56 13.07 -17.54
CA SER A 241 -4.35 13.77 -16.54
C SER A 241 -3.92 13.36 -15.12
N PHE A 242 -4.00 14.27 -14.16
CA PHE A 242 -3.65 13.95 -12.78
C PHE A 242 -4.56 14.64 -11.77
N ALA A 243 -4.59 14.09 -10.57
CA ALA A 243 -5.20 14.69 -9.39
C ALA A 243 -4.25 14.55 -8.18
N VAL A 244 -4.30 15.53 -7.27
CA VAL A 244 -3.60 15.47 -5.98
C VAL A 244 -4.63 15.49 -4.86
N ASN A 245 -4.60 14.46 -3.99
CA ASN A 245 -5.55 14.28 -2.90
C ASN A 245 -7.02 14.32 -3.35
N GLY A 246 -7.31 13.80 -4.55
CA GLY A 246 -8.66 13.67 -5.10
C GLY A 246 -9.44 12.53 -4.46
N ARG A 247 -9.87 11.54 -5.26
CA ARG A 247 -10.55 10.34 -4.75
C ARG A 247 -9.62 9.50 -3.86
N PHE A 248 -8.36 9.32 -4.27
CA PHE A 248 -7.35 8.59 -3.53
C PHE A 248 -6.41 9.55 -2.81
N LYS A 249 -6.55 9.64 -1.49
CA LYS A 249 -5.77 10.57 -0.64
C LYS A 249 -4.60 9.92 0.08
N GLY A 250 -4.42 8.63 -0.11
CA GLY A 250 -3.50 7.78 0.63
C GLY A 250 -4.26 6.73 1.47
N GLY A 251 -3.82 5.47 1.40
CA GLY A 251 -4.34 4.34 2.15
C GLY A 251 -3.76 4.25 3.57
N TYR A 252 -3.89 3.07 4.17
CA TYR A 252 -3.39 2.84 5.53
C TYR A 252 -1.88 3.02 5.62
N ILE A 253 -1.12 2.44 4.70
CA ILE A 253 0.35 2.50 4.70
C ILE A 253 0.82 3.95 4.63
N THR A 254 0.32 4.75 3.67
CA THR A 254 0.68 6.16 3.53
C THR A 254 0.38 6.97 4.81
N ARG A 255 -0.78 6.73 5.42
CA ARG A 255 -1.22 7.46 6.63
C ARG A 255 -0.49 7.03 7.89
N HIS A 256 -0.19 5.74 8.01
CA HIS A 256 0.40 5.15 9.21
C HIS A 256 1.90 5.41 9.31
N TYR A 257 2.62 5.34 8.19
CA TYR A 257 4.07 5.47 8.16
C TYR A 257 4.56 6.87 7.81
N GLY A 258 3.72 7.71 7.18
CA GLY A 258 4.06 9.09 6.88
C GLY A 258 4.11 9.94 8.15
N ALA A 259 5.32 10.31 8.58
CA ALA A 259 5.63 11.11 9.76
C ALA A 259 6.79 12.04 9.41
N PRO A 260 6.55 13.11 8.62
CA PRO A 260 7.61 13.96 8.09
C PRO A 260 8.44 14.64 9.19
N GLU A 261 7.86 14.87 10.36
CA GLU A 261 8.54 15.39 11.55
C GLU A 261 9.58 14.43 12.14
N THR A 262 9.47 13.15 11.86
CA THR A 262 10.46 12.11 12.28
C THR A 262 11.39 11.69 11.15
N GLY A 263 11.28 12.33 9.97
CA GLY A 263 12.13 12.04 8.81
C GLY A 263 11.55 11.04 7.81
N VAL A 264 10.35 10.47 8.04
CA VAL A 264 9.68 9.56 7.12
C VAL A 264 8.59 10.30 6.34
N GLN A 265 8.76 10.46 5.05
CA GLN A 265 7.73 11.01 4.16
C GLN A 265 7.06 9.89 3.39
N ALA A 266 5.74 9.86 3.32
CA ALA A 266 4.99 8.86 2.56
C ALA A 266 4.12 9.50 1.49
N VAL A 267 4.14 8.89 0.30
CA VAL A 267 3.37 9.32 -0.87
C VAL A 267 2.80 8.10 -1.55
N GLN A 268 1.50 8.14 -1.88
CA GLN A 268 0.83 7.12 -2.68
C GLN A 268 0.66 7.62 -4.12
N LEU A 269 0.89 6.75 -5.10
CA LEU A 269 0.47 6.96 -6.47
C LEU A 269 -0.50 5.86 -6.89
N GLU A 270 -1.73 6.26 -7.26
CA GLU A 270 -2.74 5.38 -7.86
C GLU A 270 -2.80 5.64 -9.36
N LEU A 271 -2.49 4.64 -10.17
CA LEU A 271 -2.52 4.69 -11.63
C LEU A 271 -3.84 4.14 -12.17
N ALA A 272 -4.40 4.77 -13.20
CA ALA A 272 -5.43 4.14 -14.00
C ALA A 272 -4.79 3.08 -14.91
N GLN A 273 -5.20 1.81 -14.76
CA GLN A 273 -4.61 0.64 -15.43
C GLN A 273 -4.61 0.74 -16.97
N LEU A 274 -5.61 1.39 -17.54
CA LEU A 274 -5.70 1.59 -19.00
C LEU A 274 -4.46 2.25 -19.64
N ASN A 275 -3.63 2.95 -18.83
CA ASN A 275 -2.45 3.66 -19.30
C ASN A 275 -1.25 2.75 -19.61
N TYR A 276 -1.29 1.47 -19.16
CA TYR A 276 -0.18 0.54 -19.36
C TYR A 276 -0.61 -0.90 -19.63
N MET A 277 -1.93 -1.18 -19.62
CA MET A 277 -2.47 -2.51 -19.91
C MET A 277 -3.86 -2.44 -20.52
N ASP A 278 -4.33 -3.56 -21.05
CA ASP A 278 -5.72 -3.77 -21.40
C ASP A 278 -6.50 -4.25 -20.16
N GLU A 279 -7.52 -3.51 -19.76
CA GLU A 279 -8.26 -3.75 -18.51
C GLU A 279 -9.17 -4.97 -18.54
N ASP A 280 -9.49 -5.52 -19.72
CA ASP A 280 -10.39 -6.67 -19.86
C ASP A 280 -9.62 -7.99 -19.94
N SER A 281 -8.55 -8.01 -20.72
CA SER A 281 -7.68 -9.17 -20.88
C SER A 281 -6.56 -9.26 -19.84
N PHE A 282 -6.30 -8.18 -19.10
CA PHE A 282 -5.14 -7.98 -18.22
C PHE A 282 -3.80 -8.04 -18.95
N ALA A 283 -3.78 -7.87 -20.27
CA ALA A 283 -2.55 -7.92 -21.05
C ALA A 283 -1.76 -6.62 -20.87
N TYR A 284 -0.47 -6.74 -20.52
CA TYR A 284 0.44 -5.61 -20.43
C TYR A 284 0.74 -5.03 -21.82
N ASP A 285 0.73 -3.71 -21.94
CA ASP A 285 1.03 -2.98 -23.18
C ASP A 285 2.37 -2.23 -23.02
N GLU A 286 3.44 -2.75 -23.61
CA GLU A 286 4.80 -2.18 -23.53
C GLU A 286 4.86 -0.73 -24.04
N ALA A 287 4.13 -0.42 -25.10
CA ALA A 287 4.19 0.91 -25.72
C ALA A 287 3.54 1.97 -24.83
N ARG A 288 2.39 1.64 -24.23
CA ARG A 288 1.74 2.50 -23.24
C ARG A 288 2.57 2.62 -21.98
N ALA A 289 3.06 1.50 -21.46
CA ALA A 289 3.81 1.42 -20.21
C ALA A 289 5.10 2.22 -20.22
N SER A 290 5.82 2.27 -21.35
CA SER A 290 7.06 3.04 -21.48
C SER A 290 6.89 4.50 -21.05
N SER A 291 5.81 5.14 -21.48
CA SER A 291 5.55 6.55 -21.13
C SER A 291 5.11 6.75 -19.68
N VAL A 292 4.39 5.76 -19.13
CA VAL A 292 4.05 5.74 -17.70
C VAL A 292 5.33 5.60 -16.86
N GLN A 293 6.24 4.69 -17.25
CA GLN A 293 7.52 4.49 -16.58
C GLN A 293 8.39 5.74 -16.61
N GLU A 294 8.44 6.46 -17.74
CA GLU A 294 9.18 7.74 -17.82
C GLU A 294 8.70 8.73 -16.76
N LEU A 295 7.40 8.94 -16.64
CA LEU A 295 6.86 9.88 -15.65
C LEU A 295 7.03 9.37 -14.21
N ILE A 296 6.82 8.08 -13.94
CA ILE A 296 7.11 7.49 -12.63
C ILE A 296 8.58 7.71 -12.27
N GLY A 297 9.51 7.49 -13.21
CA GLY A 297 10.94 7.69 -13.00
C GLY A 297 11.27 9.11 -12.56
N LEU A 298 10.68 10.14 -13.19
CA LEU A 298 10.82 11.54 -12.81
C LEU A 298 10.25 11.82 -11.40
N LEU A 299 9.10 11.25 -11.07
CA LEU A 299 8.50 11.39 -9.74
C LEU A 299 9.39 10.76 -8.66
N LEU A 300 9.91 9.55 -8.88
CA LEU A 300 10.82 8.88 -7.94
C LEU A 300 12.14 9.64 -7.77
N GLN A 301 12.71 10.20 -8.84
CA GLN A 301 13.88 11.08 -8.76
C GLN A 301 13.59 12.34 -7.95
N THR A 302 12.39 12.92 -8.10
CA THR A 302 11.93 14.08 -7.32
C THR A 302 11.87 13.78 -5.82
N CYS A 303 11.59 12.53 -5.43
CA CYS A 303 11.61 12.11 -4.02
C CYS A 303 13.02 12.08 -3.43
N LEU A 304 14.04 11.87 -4.25
CA LEU A 304 15.44 11.79 -3.82
C LEU A 304 16.14 13.16 -3.75
N ALA A 305 15.64 14.15 -4.49
CA ALA A 305 16.10 15.53 -4.46
C ALA A 305 15.64 16.24 -3.18
#